data_fa0dd6c7b056831e1255401f947c47d4
#
_entry.id   fa0dd6c7b056831e1255401f947c47d4
#
_cell.length_a   1.000
_cell.length_b   1.000
_cell.length_c   1.000
_cell.angle_alpha   90.00
_cell.angle_beta   90.00
_cell.angle_gamma   90.00
#
_symmetry.space_group_name_H-M   'P 1'
#
loop_
_entity.id
_entity.type
_entity.pdbx_description
1 polymer ?
#
loop_
_entity_poly.entity_id
_entity_poly.type
_entity_poly.pdbx_seq_one_letter_code
_entity_poly.pdbx_strand_id
1 'polypeptide(L)'
;MQVLKDYISFNADALKLRERRNMIIGSNIANAATPNFKARDIDFEQVLKAKAGEGSLKRSFERHFAFSGAASSEKLNFRQSMNPSGDGNTVEMAVEQMEFSENSLRYISSLNFLNKRLGGLLSAIRGE
;
A
#
# COMPACT_ATOMS: atom_id res chain seq x y z
N MET A 1 -15.90 -19.71 -7.94
CA MET A 1 -16.11 -18.34 -8.44
C MET A 1 -15.77 -17.28 -7.38
N GLN A 2 -16.21 -17.45 -6.11
CA GLN A 2 -15.92 -16.47 -5.04
C GLN A 2 -14.41 -16.37 -4.75
N VAL A 3 -13.73 -17.48 -4.55
CA VAL A 3 -12.28 -17.54 -4.28
C VAL A 3 -11.45 -16.81 -5.35
N LEU A 4 -11.84 -16.93 -6.62
CA LEU A 4 -11.15 -16.26 -7.72
C LEU A 4 -11.37 -14.74 -7.67
N LYS A 5 -12.60 -14.31 -7.36
CA LYS A 5 -12.90 -12.88 -7.18
C LYS A 5 -12.13 -12.30 -6.00
N ASP A 6 -12.08 -13.00 -4.88
CA ASP A 6 -11.36 -12.56 -3.68
C ASP A 6 -9.86 -12.45 -3.94
N TYR A 7 -9.30 -13.40 -4.69
CA TYR A 7 -7.89 -13.36 -5.09
C TYR A 7 -7.57 -12.16 -6.01
N ILE A 8 -8.42 -11.92 -7.02
CA ILE A 8 -8.24 -10.79 -7.96
C ILE A 8 -8.41 -9.47 -7.22
N SER A 9 -9.43 -9.35 -6.37
CA SER A 9 -9.69 -8.12 -5.61
C SER A 9 -8.54 -7.78 -4.66
N PHE A 10 -8.00 -8.78 -3.96
CA PHE A 10 -6.84 -8.59 -3.08
C PHE A 10 -5.61 -8.06 -3.83
N ASN A 11 -5.29 -8.65 -5.00
CA ASN A 11 -4.17 -8.17 -5.80
C ASN A 11 -4.42 -6.77 -6.39
N ALA A 12 -5.66 -6.46 -6.77
CA ALA A 12 -6.04 -5.12 -7.24
C ALA A 12 -5.90 -4.08 -6.10
N ASP A 13 -6.29 -4.43 -4.89
CA ASP A 13 -6.14 -3.55 -3.71
C ASP A 13 -4.67 -3.35 -3.35
N ALA A 14 -3.84 -4.39 -3.45
CA ALA A 14 -2.40 -4.26 -3.26
C ALA A 14 -1.77 -3.32 -4.31
N LEU A 15 -2.18 -3.39 -5.58
CA LEU A 15 -1.72 -2.47 -6.63
C LEU A 15 -2.15 -1.03 -6.35
N LYS A 16 -3.41 -0.79 -6.00
CA LYS A 16 -3.91 0.55 -5.62
C LYS A 16 -3.14 1.13 -4.43
N LEU A 17 -2.82 0.30 -3.45
CA LEU A 17 -2.06 0.75 -2.28
C LEU A 17 -0.62 1.14 -2.66
N ARG A 18 0.02 0.40 -3.59
CA ARG A 18 1.35 0.76 -4.11
C ARG A 18 1.33 2.06 -4.92
N GLU A 19 0.32 2.24 -5.76
CA GLU A 19 0.11 3.49 -6.50
C GLU A 19 -0.03 4.67 -5.55
N ARG A 20 -0.86 4.53 -4.52
CA ARG A 20 -1.03 5.57 -3.51
C ARG A 20 0.26 5.86 -2.74
N ARG A 21 1.03 4.83 -2.40
CA ARG A 21 2.34 5.01 -1.78
C ARG A 21 3.27 5.81 -2.69
N ASN A 22 3.31 5.52 -3.99
CA ASN A 22 4.09 6.28 -4.96
C ASN A 22 3.69 7.76 -5.00
N MET A 23 2.40 8.08 -4.95
CA MET A 23 1.93 9.48 -4.90
C MET A 23 2.41 10.19 -3.63
N ILE A 24 2.41 9.52 -2.48
CA ILE A 24 2.87 10.10 -1.22
C ILE A 24 4.38 10.33 -1.24
N ILE A 25 5.17 9.34 -1.67
CA ILE A 25 6.62 9.49 -1.82
C ILE A 25 6.95 10.56 -2.86
N GLY A 26 6.23 10.63 -3.97
CA GLY A 26 6.36 11.69 -4.96
C GLY A 26 6.07 13.08 -4.37
N SER A 27 5.06 13.20 -3.50
CA SER A 27 4.79 14.42 -2.75
C SER A 27 5.93 14.79 -1.79
N ASN A 28 6.54 13.80 -1.11
CA ASN A 28 7.71 14.04 -0.26
C ASN A 28 8.88 14.61 -1.10
N ILE A 29 9.18 14.00 -2.24
CA ILE A 29 10.24 14.43 -3.15
C ILE A 29 9.98 15.87 -3.64
N ALA A 30 8.75 16.17 -4.06
CA ALA A 30 8.38 17.52 -4.53
C ALA A 30 8.53 18.59 -3.44
N ASN A 31 8.41 18.22 -2.17
CA ASN A 31 8.51 19.11 -1.02
C ASN A 31 9.87 19.04 -0.31
N ALA A 32 10.89 18.47 -0.91
CA ALA A 32 12.20 18.32 -0.29
C ALA A 32 12.87 19.66 0.08
N ALA A 33 12.52 20.74 -0.62
CA ALA A 33 12.98 22.09 -0.34
C ALA A 33 11.97 22.95 0.42
N THR A 34 10.83 22.41 0.84
CA THR A 34 9.79 23.14 1.56
C THR A 34 10.12 23.18 3.06
N PRO A 35 10.34 24.36 3.67
CA PRO A 35 10.61 24.46 5.09
C PRO A 35 9.50 23.84 5.94
N ASN A 36 9.88 23.17 7.03
CA ASN A 36 8.98 22.50 7.99
C ASN A 36 8.12 21.37 7.41
N PHE A 37 8.36 20.94 6.19
CA PHE A 37 7.62 19.81 5.61
C PHE A 37 7.94 18.51 6.35
N LYS A 38 6.90 17.73 6.64
CA LYS A 38 7.03 16.43 7.31
C LYS A 38 6.73 15.31 6.33
N ALA A 39 7.76 14.52 6.00
CA ALA A 39 7.64 13.37 5.13
C ALA A 39 6.65 12.35 5.70
N ARG A 40 5.83 11.76 4.82
CA ARG A 40 4.79 10.79 5.17
C ARG A 40 5.00 9.51 4.40
N ASP A 41 4.54 8.42 4.96
CA ASP A 41 4.50 7.13 4.28
C ASP A 41 3.31 6.30 4.76
N ILE A 42 2.98 5.24 4.03
CA ILE A 42 1.97 4.26 4.41
C ILE A 42 2.68 3.00 4.87
N ASP A 43 2.27 2.44 6.00
CA ASP A 43 2.65 1.09 6.36
C ASP A 43 1.88 0.09 5.48
N PHE A 44 2.53 -0.27 4.37
CA PHE A 44 1.95 -1.15 3.35
C PHE A 44 1.52 -2.50 3.94
N GLU A 45 2.34 -3.08 4.80
CA GLU A 45 2.09 -4.40 5.36
C GLU A 45 0.88 -4.39 6.31
N GLN A 46 0.80 -3.38 7.17
CA GLN A 46 -0.30 -3.23 8.12
C GLN A 46 -1.63 -3.00 7.41
N VAL A 47 -1.65 -2.13 6.39
CA VAL A 47 -2.86 -1.85 5.61
C VAL A 47 -3.31 -3.08 4.82
N LEU A 48 -2.36 -3.81 4.23
CA LEU A 48 -2.68 -5.01 3.45
C LEU A 48 -3.22 -6.15 4.33
N LYS A 49 -2.64 -6.37 5.51
CA LYS A 49 -3.14 -7.33 6.51
C LYS A 49 -4.55 -6.98 6.97
N ALA A 50 -4.82 -5.71 7.22
CA ALA A 50 -6.17 -5.25 7.58
C ALA A 50 -7.19 -5.52 6.47
N LYS A 51 -6.82 -5.34 5.20
CA LYS A 51 -7.68 -5.65 4.04
C LYS A 51 -7.86 -7.15 3.81
N ALA A 52 -6.86 -7.97 4.14
CA ALA A 52 -6.95 -9.43 4.10
C ALA A 52 -7.85 -10.02 5.20
N GLY A 53 -8.33 -9.20 6.12
CA GLY A 53 -9.11 -9.63 7.28
C GLY A 53 -8.26 -10.23 8.41
N GLU A 54 -6.96 -10.21 8.29
CA GLU A 54 -6.03 -10.62 9.33
C GLU A 54 -5.88 -9.48 10.34
N GLY A 55 -6.71 -9.46 11.34
CA GLY A 55 -6.66 -8.43 12.40
C GLY A 55 -8.03 -7.92 12.84
N SER A 56 -9.10 -8.33 12.17
CA SER A 56 -10.44 -8.10 12.71
C SER A 56 -10.71 -9.13 13.80
N LEU A 57 -11.01 -8.65 15.00
CA LEU A 57 -11.51 -9.52 16.07
C LEU A 57 -12.72 -10.29 15.58
N LYS A 58 -12.61 -11.63 15.50
CA LYS A 58 -13.74 -12.49 15.18
C LYS A 58 -14.81 -12.30 16.24
N ARG A 59 -16.01 -11.92 15.83
CA ARG A 59 -17.14 -11.88 16.72
C ARG A 59 -17.47 -13.31 17.16
N SER A 60 -17.47 -13.56 18.44
CA SER A 60 -17.94 -14.82 19.01
C SER A 60 -19.47 -14.92 19.07
N PHE A 61 -20.18 -13.79 18.94
CA PHE A 61 -21.63 -13.69 18.96
C PHE A 61 -22.13 -12.53 18.08
N GLU A 62 -23.25 -12.72 17.37
CA GLU A 62 -23.86 -11.69 16.50
C GLU A 62 -24.26 -10.40 17.23
N ARG A 63 -24.51 -10.47 18.55
CA ARG A 63 -24.86 -9.33 19.41
C ARG A 63 -23.67 -8.53 19.91
N HIS A 64 -22.43 -8.99 19.69
CA HIS A 64 -21.27 -8.20 20.06
C HIS A 64 -21.10 -7.06 19.06
N PHE A 65 -21.00 -5.83 19.59
CA PHE A 65 -20.62 -4.69 18.76
C PHE A 65 -19.30 -5.04 18.04
N ALA A 66 -19.30 -4.89 16.71
CA ALA A 66 -18.03 -4.86 16.00
C ALA A 66 -17.28 -3.69 16.63
N PHE A 67 -16.18 -3.96 17.30
CA PHE A 67 -15.20 -2.92 17.49
C PHE A 67 -14.75 -2.56 16.07
N SER A 68 -15.35 -1.51 15.56
CA SER A 68 -14.88 -0.84 14.35
C SER A 68 -13.58 -0.15 14.75
N GLY A 69 -12.62 -0.97 15.14
CA GLY A 69 -11.25 -0.58 15.27
C GLY A 69 -10.83 -0.17 13.90
N ALA A 70 -10.91 1.12 13.67
CA ALA A 70 -10.45 1.78 12.49
C ALA A 70 -10.67 0.91 11.24
N ALA A 71 -11.85 1.02 10.63
CA ALA A 71 -11.91 0.84 9.19
C ALA A 71 -10.59 1.42 8.68
N SER A 72 -9.78 0.62 8.06
CA SER A 72 -8.44 0.90 7.58
C SER A 72 -8.39 2.26 6.89
N SER A 73 -8.49 3.33 7.68
CA SER A 73 -8.04 4.62 7.23
C SER A 73 -6.56 4.38 7.02
N GLU A 74 -6.15 4.39 5.76
CA GLU A 74 -4.76 4.33 5.37
C GLU A 74 -4.02 5.38 6.19
N LYS A 75 -3.59 4.98 7.37
CA LYS A 75 -3.01 5.89 8.34
C LYS A 75 -1.66 6.31 7.80
N LEU A 76 -1.57 7.57 7.42
CA LEU A 76 -0.32 8.18 7.05
C LEU A 76 0.53 8.31 8.30
N ASN A 77 1.67 7.66 8.30
CA ASN A 77 2.66 7.78 9.35
C ASN A 77 3.70 8.83 8.94
N PHE A 78 4.09 9.67 9.89
CA PHE A 78 5.21 10.58 9.67
C PHE A 78 6.51 9.78 9.73
N ARG A 79 7.38 10.00 8.73
CA ARG A 79 8.70 9.40 8.70
C ARG A 79 9.64 10.20 9.60
N GLN A 80 10.38 9.48 10.45
CA GLN A 80 11.44 10.09 11.23
C GLN A 80 12.69 10.23 10.38
N SER A 81 13.25 11.43 10.31
CA SER A 81 14.52 11.68 9.64
C SER A 81 15.69 11.20 10.50
N MET A 82 16.64 10.50 9.89
CA MET A 82 17.91 10.17 10.55
C MET A 82 18.85 11.38 10.61
N ASN A 83 18.75 12.27 9.62
CA ASN A 83 19.51 13.52 9.56
C ASN A 83 18.55 14.71 9.60
N PRO A 84 18.28 15.27 10.78
CA PRO A 84 17.37 16.40 10.89
C PRO A 84 17.94 17.62 10.15
N SER A 85 17.13 18.21 9.27
CA SER A 85 17.46 19.46 8.60
C SER A 85 17.23 20.65 9.51
N GLY A 86 18.05 21.70 9.38
CA GLY A 86 17.93 22.92 10.16
C GLY A 86 16.65 23.71 9.92
N ASP A 87 15.96 23.47 8.80
CA ASP A 87 14.67 24.09 8.45
C ASP A 87 13.44 23.29 8.94
N GLY A 88 13.65 22.20 9.67
CA GLY A 88 12.58 21.34 10.18
C GLY A 88 11.96 20.41 9.14
N ASN A 89 12.50 20.35 7.91
CA ASN A 89 12.11 19.40 6.88
C ASN A 89 12.63 17.99 7.21
N THR A 90 11.77 16.97 7.11
CA THR A 90 12.16 15.57 7.40
C THR A 90 12.33 14.73 6.15
N VAL A 91 12.31 15.34 4.96
CA VAL A 91 12.54 14.64 3.68
C VAL A 91 14.03 14.36 3.49
N GLU A 92 14.38 13.09 3.32
CA GLU A 92 15.71 12.65 2.92
C GLU A 92 15.66 12.21 1.45
N MET A 93 16.10 13.09 0.53
CA MET A 93 15.92 12.90 -0.91
C MET A 93 16.40 11.53 -1.40
N ALA A 94 17.59 11.09 -0.97
CA ALA A 94 18.15 9.80 -1.37
C ALA A 94 17.27 8.62 -0.91
N VAL A 95 16.73 8.70 0.29
CA VAL A 95 15.82 7.68 0.84
C VAL A 95 14.51 7.67 0.07
N GLU A 96 13.92 8.83 -0.18
CA GLU A 96 12.65 8.93 -0.91
C GLU A 96 12.78 8.40 -2.35
N GLN A 97 13.89 8.72 -3.03
CA GLN A 97 14.14 8.21 -4.40
C GLN A 97 14.32 6.69 -4.41
N MET A 98 15.01 6.14 -3.43
CA MET A 98 15.19 4.69 -3.28
C MET A 98 13.83 4.01 -3.04
N GLU A 99 13.04 4.51 -2.10
CA GLU A 99 11.71 3.98 -1.77
C GLU A 99 10.74 4.08 -2.96
N PHE A 100 10.78 5.20 -3.69
CA PHE A 100 10.00 5.38 -4.90
C PHE A 100 10.35 4.34 -5.97
N SER A 101 11.64 4.14 -6.21
CA SER A 101 12.13 3.19 -7.21
C SER A 101 11.78 1.75 -6.82
N GLU A 102 11.99 1.38 -5.56
CA GLU A 102 11.65 0.06 -5.05
C GLU A 102 10.13 -0.22 -5.14
N ASN A 103 9.30 0.73 -4.70
CA ASN A 103 7.86 0.57 -4.75
C ASN A 103 7.34 0.51 -6.19
N SER A 104 7.92 1.27 -7.12
CA SER A 104 7.59 1.24 -8.55
C SER A 104 7.95 -0.12 -9.16
N LEU A 105 9.12 -0.67 -8.84
CA LEU A 105 9.52 -2.01 -9.31
C LEU A 105 8.57 -3.08 -8.78
N ARG A 106 8.21 -3.02 -7.51
CA ARG A 106 7.26 -3.95 -6.90
C ARG A 106 5.85 -3.81 -7.51
N TYR A 107 5.43 -2.59 -7.87
CA TYR A 107 4.17 -2.34 -8.57
C TYR A 107 4.16 -3.03 -9.95
N ILE A 108 5.20 -2.80 -10.77
CA ILE A 108 5.32 -3.39 -12.10
C ILE A 108 5.36 -4.93 -12.02
N SER A 109 6.11 -5.46 -11.07
CA SER A 109 6.20 -6.92 -10.86
C SER A 109 4.85 -7.53 -10.48
N SER A 110 4.13 -6.90 -9.59
CA SER A 110 2.78 -7.33 -9.17
C SER A 110 1.77 -7.26 -10.31
N LEU A 111 1.84 -6.19 -11.13
CA LEU A 111 0.99 -6.02 -12.30
C LEU A 111 1.24 -7.10 -13.35
N ASN A 112 2.52 -7.37 -13.66
CA ASN A 112 2.91 -8.42 -14.59
C ASN A 112 2.47 -9.81 -14.12
N PHE A 113 2.60 -10.07 -12.81
CA PHE A 113 2.13 -11.33 -12.23
C PHE A 113 0.61 -11.49 -12.36
N LEU A 114 -0.15 -10.44 -12.04
CA LEU A 114 -1.60 -10.46 -12.18
C LEU A 114 -2.03 -10.67 -13.64
N ASN A 115 -1.40 -9.97 -14.58
CA ASN A 115 -1.68 -10.12 -16.01
C ASN A 115 -1.41 -11.54 -16.51
N LYS A 116 -0.29 -12.15 -16.11
CA LYS A 116 0.03 -13.55 -16.47
C LYS A 116 -1.00 -14.54 -15.90
N ARG A 117 -1.44 -14.32 -14.66
CA ARG A 117 -2.49 -15.14 -14.03
C ARG A 117 -3.83 -15.03 -14.76
N LEU A 118 -4.25 -13.81 -15.09
CA LEU A 118 -5.48 -13.58 -15.85
C LEU A 118 -5.40 -14.19 -17.25
N GLY A 119 -4.26 -14.03 -17.93
CA GLY A 119 -4.01 -14.66 -19.24
C GLY A 119 -4.11 -16.18 -19.18
N GLY A 120 -3.47 -16.82 -18.20
CA GLY A 120 -3.56 -18.26 -18.01
C GLY A 120 -4.99 -18.76 -17.72
N LEU A 121 -5.77 -18.00 -16.94
CA LEU A 121 -7.19 -18.32 -16.70
C LEU A 121 -8.02 -18.20 -17.99
N LEU A 122 -7.78 -17.18 -18.79
CA LEU A 122 -8.46 -16.99 -20.07
C LEU A 122 -8.11 -18.10 -21.06
N SER A 123 -6.84 -18.50 -21.16
CA SER A 123 -6.41 -19.65 -21.96
C SER A 123 -7.09 -20.95 -21.51
N ALA A 124 -7.11 -21.21 -20.23
CA ALA A 124 -7.79 -22.40 -19.68
C ALA A 124 -9.29 -22.44 -19.99
N ILE A 125 -9.97 -21.29 -19.98
CA ILE A 125 -11.40 -21.20 -20.32
C ILE A 125 -11.63 -21.41 -21.82
N ARG A 126 -10.71 -20.93 -22.66
CA ARG A 126 -10.81 -21.08 -24.12
C ARG A 126 -10.40 -22.46 -24.63
N GLY A 127 -9.66 -23.22 -23.83
CA GLY A 127 -9.16 -24.54 -24.19
C GLY A 127 -7.91 -24.50 -25.08
N GLU A 128 -7.16 -23.39 -25.05
CA GLU A 128 -5.90 -23.20 -25.78
C GLU A 128 -4.69 -23.27 -24.84
#